data_ada33ce6a1ddd92ec0021e76db0f31a7
#
_entry.id   ada33ce6a1ddd92ec0021e76db0f31a7
#
_cell.length_a   1.000
_cell.length_b   1.000
_cell.length_c   1.000
_cell.angle_alpha   90.00
_cell.angle_beta   90.00
_cell.angle_gamma   90.00
#
_symmetry.space_group_name_H-M   'P 1'
#
loop_
_entity.id
_entity.type
_entity.pdbx_description
1 polymer ?
#
loop_
_entity_poly.entity_id
_entity_poly.type
_entity_poly.pdbx_seq_one_letter_code
_entity_poly.pdbx_strand_id
1 'polypeptide(L)'
;MKLKAIAAVAAATPLMVACGSNQTAEVKETFKLNGAGASFPAAIYTAWFSDFAEETGNQVNYQAVGSGAGVRQYTAKTVDFGASDGAVKDSKQPEFGVVHIPMTGGAIVPAYNNPGCDAKITQTQLADVFLGKITNWSTFGCADGSIKVVHRSDGSGTTKGFTNSLSAFSPEWKANVGTGKAVNWPVGVGAKGNSGVAAQLKNSTGSIGYVNYDYVKNGGLQQPALQNKAGNFVKASAETASAGLGEIVLDDQMRGADANPAGANAYPIVSLTWILAYPESPNNENVKTTLRYMLSEKAQAKSDSLGYVPLPEGLRQKALFAVDTLK
;
A
#
# COMPACT_ATOMS: atom_id res chain seq x y z
N MET A 1 -46.57 2.57 -91.98
CA MET A 1 -46.21 2.68 -90.55
C MET A 1 -45.78 1.32 -90.08
N LYS A 2 -44.49 1.10 -89.84
CA LYS A 2 -43.91 -0.21 -89.47
C LYS A 2 -43.35 -0.07 -88.06
N LEU A 3 -43.90 -0.79 -87.06
CA LEU A 3 -43.37 -0.98 -85.75
C LEU A 3 -42.16 -1.86 -85.84
N LYS A 4 -41.01 -1.43 -85.25
CA LYS A 4 -39.86 -2.26 -85.00
C LYS A 4 -39.87 -2.66 -83.52
N ALA A 5 -39.88 -4.02 -83.26
CA ALA A 5 -39.75 -4.57 -81.97
C ALA A 5 -38.25 -4.58 -81.61
N ILE A 6 -37.90 -4.17 -80.39
CA ILE A 6 -36.58 -4.22 -79.84
C ILE A 6 -36.55 -5.38 -78.79
N ALA A 7 -35.76 -6.40 -79.03
CA ALA A 7 -35.57 -7.50 -78.13
C ALA A 7 -34.61 -7.10 -77.01
N ALA A 8 -35.02 -7.24 -75.73
CA ALA A 8 -34.17 -7.01 -74.59
C ALA A 8 -33.47 -8.35 -74.24
N VAL A 9 -32.16 -8.33 -74.24
CA VAL A 9 -31.30 -9.42 -73.77
C VAL A 9 -31.13 -9.25 -72.25
N ALA A 10 -31.64 -10.18 -71.47
CA ALA A 10 -31.39 -10.22 -70.03
C ALA A 10 -30.04 -10.91 -69.74
N ALA A 11 -29.08 -10.16 -69.28
CA ALA A 11 -27.82 -10.68 -68.75
C ALA A 11 -27.96 -11.12 -67.30
N ALA A 12 -27.94 -12.38 -67.02
CA ALA A 12 -27.90 -12.95 -65.67
C ALA A 12 -26.50 -12.82 -65.08
N THR A 13 -26.34 -11.95 -64.09
CA THR A 13 -25.11 -11.89 -63.28
C THR A 13 -25.22 -12.85 -62.08
N PRO A 14 -24.23 -13.74 -61.84
CA PRO A 14 -24.27 -14.60 -60.64
C PRO A 14 -23.94 -13.72 -59.41
N LEU A 15 -24.81 -13.68 -58.41
CA LEU A 15 -24.52 -13.18 -57.05
C LEU A 15 -23.54 -14.15 -56.41
N MET A 16 -22.29 -13.76 -56.26
CA MET A 16 -21.38 -14.39 -55.33
C MET A 16 -21.81 -14.03 -53.90
N VAL A 17 -22.39 -14.96 -53.19
CA VAL A 17 -22.58 -14.88 -51.74
C VAL A 17 -21.21 -15.03 -51.10
N ALA A 18 -20.57 -13.92 -50.74
CA ALA A 18 -19.43 -13.91 -49.86
C ALA A 18 -19.92 -14.29 -48.46
N CYS A 19 -19.67 -15.54 -48.03
CA CYS A 19 -19.74 -15.91 -46.62
C CYS A 19 -18.67 -15.12 -45.88
N GLY A 20 -19.00 -13.90 -45.44
CA GLY A 20 -18.25 -13.19 -44.42
C GLY A 20 -18.41 -13.93 -43.12
N SER A 21 -17.34 -14.54 -42.62
CA SER A 21 -17.25 -15.01 -41.25
C SER A 21 -17.39 -13.78 -40.35
N ASN A 22 -18.59 -13.54 -39.84
CA ASN A 22 -18.82 -12.66 -38.70
C ASN A 22 -18.05 -13.28 -37.52
N GLN A 23 -16.78 -12.93 -37.34
CA GLN A 23 -16.16 -12.98 -36.03
C GLN A 23 -16.88 -11.89 -35.23
N THR A 24 -17.95 -12.28 -34.52
CA THR A 24 -18.45 -11.51 -33.40
C THR A 24 -17.30 -11.46 -32.40
N ALA A 25 -16.59 -10.33 -32.36
CA ALA A 25 -15.69 -10.03 -31.24
C ALA A 25 -16.54 -10.20 -29.98
N GLU A 26 -16.22 -11.21 -29.17
CA GLU A 26 -16.83 -11.42 -27.87
C GLU A 26 -16.60 -10.14 -27.09
N VAL A 27 -17.61 -9.34 -26.89
CA VAL A 27 -17.54 -8.14 -26.05
C VAL A 27 -17.36 -8.66 -24.64
N LYS A 28 -16.12 -8.70 -24.18
CA LYS A 28 -15.77 -9.13 -22.83
C LYS A 28 -16.47 -8.16 -21.87
N GLU A 29 -17.43 -8.67 -21.11
CA GLU A 29 -18.17 -7.86 -20.15
C GLU A 29 -17.19 -7.29 -19.12
N THR A 30 -17.16 -5.97 -18.97
CA THR A 30 -16.26 -5.29 -18.04
C THR A 30 -16.97 -5.01 -16.71
N PHE A 31 -16.22 -4.99 -15.63
CA PHE A 31 -16.75 -4.73 -14.30
C PHE A 31 -16.10 -3.52 -13.62
N LYS A 32 -16.74 -3.06 -12.54
CA LYS A 32 -16.22 -2.01 -11.65
C LYS A 32 -16.25 -2.51 -10.22
N LEU A 33 -15.13 -2.29 -9.48
CA LEU A 33 -15.01 -2.57 -8.07
C LEU A 33 -14.70 -1.30 -7.28
N ASN A 34 -15.17 -1.27 -6.04
CA ASN A 34 -14.86 -0.23 -5.07
C ASN A 34 -14.06 -0.83 -3.91
N GLY A 35 -12.89 -0.29 -3.67
CA GLY A 35 -12.05 -0.64 -2.53
C GLY A 35 -11.73 0.58 -1.68
N ALA A 36 -11.48 0.38 -0.39
CA ALA A 36 -11.06 1.48 0.48
C ALA A 36 -10.14 1.01 1.60
N GLY A 37 -9.24 1.89 2.03
CA GLY A 37 -8.42 1.57 3.19
C GLY A 37 -7.06 2.27 3.23
N ALA A 38 -6.04 1.48 3.49
CA ALA A 38 -4.69 1.92 3.74
C ALA A 38 -4.17 2.95 2.71
N SER A 39 -3.54 4.00 3.20
CA SER A 39 -2.87 4.99 2.34
C SER A 39 -1.38 4.66 2.12
N PHE A 40 -0.85 3.67 2.83
CA PHE A 40 0.51 3.17 2.64
C PHE A 40 0.72 2.64 1.21
N PRO A 41 -0.14 1.74 0.66
CA PRO A 41 0.05 1.21 -0.69
C PRO A 41 -0.55 2.09 -1.81
N ALA A 42 -1.00 3.32 -1.52
CA ALA A 42 -1.79 4.11 -2.47
C ALA A 42 -1.11 4.29 -3.84
N ALA A 43 0.19 4.56 -3.88
CA ALA A 43 0.92 4.78 -5.13
C ALA A 43 0.97 3.51 -5.99
N ILE A 44 1.33 2.37 -5.39
CA ILE A 44 1.42 1.10 -6.13
C ILE A 44 0.03 0.56 -6.51
N TYR A 45 -0.99 0.71 -5.66
CA TYR A 45 -2.36 0.31 -6.00
C TYR A 45 -2.90 1.14 -7.16
N THR A 46 -2.65 2.45 -7.18
CA THR A 46 -3.03 3.32 -8.31
C THR A 46 -2.37 2.85 -9.60
N ALA A 47 -1.08 2.53 -9.57
CA ALA A 47 -0.37 2.03 -10.75
C ALA A 47 -0.92 0.68 -11.23
N TRP A 48 -1.14 -0.28 -10.31
CA TRP A 48 -1.69 -1.59 -10.66
C TRP A 48 -3.10 -1.51 -11.21
N PHE A 49 -3.97 -0.68 -10.63
CA PHE A 49 -5.35 -0.50 -11.12
C PHE A 49 -5.43 0.24 -12.44
N SER A 50 -4.51 1.19 -12.70
CA SER A 50 -4.39 1.85 -14.01
C SER A 50 -4.02 0.84 -15.09
N ASP A 51 -2.94 0.07 -14.88
CA ASP A 51 -2.50 -0.95 -15.83
C ASP A 51 -3.58 -2.02 -16.05
N PHE A 52 -4.23 -2.47 -14.97
CA PHE A 52 -5.32 -3.43 -15.05
C PHE A 52 -6.47 -2.92 -15.92
N ALA A 53 -6.82 -1.64 -15.76
CA ALA A 53 -7.86 -1.03 -16.58
C ALA A 53 -7.46 -0.90 -18.05
N GLU A 54 -6.21 -0.53 -18.32
CA GLU A 54 -5.66 -0.44 -19.69
C GLU A 54 -5.65 -1.81 -20.40
N GLU A 55 -5.31 -2.88 -19.67
CA GLU A 55 -5.18 -4.22 -20.23
C GLU A 55 -6.52 -4.97 -20.38
N THR A 56 -7.47 -4.69 -19.51
CA THR A 56 -8.69 -5.51 -19.41
C THR A 56 -10.00 -4.75 -19.64
N GLY A 57 -9.96 -3.41 -19.56
CA GLY A 57 -11.16 -2.56 -19.52
C GLY A 57 -11.86 -2.54 -18.15
N ASN A 58 -11.46 -3.38 -17.19
CA ASN A 58 -12.05 -3.42 -15.85
C ASN A 58 -11.56 -2.26 -15.00
N GLN A 59 -12.39 -1.75 -14.11
CA GLN A 59 -12.07 -0.57 -13.30
C GLN A 59 -12.11 -0.86 -11.81
N VAL A 60 -11.14 -0.31 -11.07
CA VAL A 60 -11.13 -0.35 -9.61
C VAL A 60 -11.03 1.08 -9.08
N ASN A 61 -12.05 1.50 -8.34
CA ASN A 61 -12.05 2.76 -7.61
C ASN A 61 -11.53 2.52 -6.19
N TYR A 62 -10.30 2.92 -5.91
CA TYR A 62 -9.68 2.75 -4.59
C TYR A 62 -9.59 4.06 -3.83
N GLN A 63 -10.12 4.07 -2.61
CA GLN A 63 -10.09 5.23 -1.72
C GLN A 63 -9.06 5.06 -0.60
N ALA A 64 -7.96 5.79 -0.65
CA ALA A 64 -6.90 5.77 0.35
C ALA A 64 -7.27 6.58 1.61
N VAL A 65 -8.26 6.10 2.36
CA VAL A 65 -8.88 6.79 3.52
C VAL A 65 -8.28 6.41 4.88
N GLY A 66 -7.25 5.56 4.87
CA GLY A 66 -6.57 5.00 6.04
C GLY A 66 -7.14 3.64 6.47
N SER A 67 -6.27 2.80 7.03
CA SER A 67 -6.60 1.40 7.41
C SER A 67 -7.79 1.30 8.37
N GLY A 68 -7.96 2.26 9.28
CA GLY A 68 -9.08 2.27 10.21
C GLY A 68 -10.43 2.45 9.50
N ALA A 69 -10.50 3.35 8.52
CA ALA A 69 -11.69 3.56 7.71
C ALA A 69 -11.93 2.36 6.77
N GLY A 70 -10.86 1.80 6.18
CA GLY A 70 -10.95 0.59 5.35
C GLY A 70 -11.58 -0.58 6.11
N VAL A 71 -11.11 -0.87 7.32
CA VAL A 71 -11.69 -1.93 8.16
C VAL A 71 -13.15 -1.64 8.48
N ARG A 72 -13.53 -0.39 8.80
CA ARG A 72 -14.94 -0.04 9.08
C ARG A 72 -15.83 -0.22 7.85
N GLN A 73 -15.39 0.24 6.66
CA GLN A 73 -16.15 0.09 5.42
C GLN A 73 -16.29 -1.39 5.02
N TYR A 74 -15.21 -2.17 5.17
CA TYR A 74 -15.24 -3.62 5.00
C TYR A 74 -16.28 -4.27 5.94
N THR A 75 -16.23 -3.96 7.24
CA THR A 75 -17.17 -4.51 8.24
C THR A 75 -18.62 -4.09 7.94
N ALA A 76 -18.84 -2.89 7.43
CA ALA A 76 -20.15 -2.38 7.02
C ALA A 76 -20.61 -2.89 5.63
N LYS A 77 -19.77 -3.66 4.91
CA LYS A 77 -20.04 -4.16 3.55
C LYS A 77 -20.38 -3.06 2.53
N THR A 78 -19.72 -1.90 2.66
CA THR A 78 -19.93 -0.75 1.75
C THR A 78 -18.90 -0.68 0.62
N VAL A 79 -17.98 -1.62 0.57
CA VAL A 79 -16.93 -1.77 -0.46
C VAL A 79 -16.79 -3.24 -0.85
N ASP A 80 -16.24 -3.52 -2.02
CA ASP A 80 -16.00 -4.88 -2.50
C ASP A 80 -14.79 -5.53 -1.80
N PHE A 81 -13.84 -4.72 -1.35
CA PHE A 81 -12.71 -5.14 -0.51
C PHE A 81 -12.20 -4.00 0.37
N GLY A 82 -11.65 -4.34 1.53
CA GLY A 82 -10.93 -3.40 2.38
C GLY A 82 -9.42 -3.46 2.17
N ALA A 83 -8.67 -2.50 2.72
CA ALA A 83 -7.22 -2.57 2.78
C ALA A 83 -6.66 -2.05 4.12
N SER A 84 -5.62 -2.71 4.63
CA SER A 84 -5.04 -2.35 5.93
C SER A 84 -3.58 -2.77 6.03
N ASP A 85 -2.70 -1.88 6.54
CA ASP A 85 -1.30 -2.21 6.88
C ASP A 85 -1.17 -2.86 8.28
N GLY A 86 -2.27 -3.23 8.87
CA GLY A 86 -2.29 -3.98 10.11
C GLY A 86 -3.45 -4.94 10.09
N ALA A 87 -3.15 -6.23 10.15
CA ALA A 87 -4.14 -7.30 10.15
C ALA A 87 -5.25 -7.06 11.18
N VAL A 88 -6.46 -7.51 10.86
CA VAL A 88 -7.60 -7.50 11.77
C VAL A 88 -7.43 -8.63 12.78
N LYS A 89 -7.41 -8.30 14.08
CA LYS A 89 -7.30 -9.31 15.15
C LYS A 89 -8.59 -10.12 15.24
N ASP A 90 -8.51 -11.38 15.65
CA ASP A 90 -9.68 -12.28 15.77
C ASP A 90 -10.83 -11.65 16.57
N SER A 91 -10.51 -11.02 17.70
CA SER A 91 -11.49 -10.33 18.53
C SER A 91 -12.18 -9.11 17.89
N LYS A 92 -11.75 -8.71 16.68
CA LYS A 92 -12.29 -7.58 15.93
C LYS A 92 -12.72 -7.96 14.51
N GLN A 93 -12.68 -9.24 14.17
CA GLN A 93 -13.23 -9.71 12.91
C GLN A 93 -14.76 -9.68 12.94
N PRO A 94 -15.41 -9.32 11.82
CA PRO A 94 -16.85 -9.47 11.71
C PRO A 94 -17.22 -10.96 11.69
N GLU A 95 -18.46 -11.29 12.03
CA GLU A 95 -18.96 -12.68 12.06
C GLU A 95 -18.81 -13.42 10.73
N PHE A 96 -18.90 -12.71 9.61
CA PHE A 96 -18.68 -13.29 8.27
C PHE A 96 -17.20 -13.54 7.95
N GLY A 97 -16.29 -13.22 8.88
CA GLY A 97 -14.87 -13.46 8.74
C GLY A 97 -14.13 -12.44 7.87
N VAL A 98 -12.84 -12.67 7.69
CA VAL A 98 -11.96 -11.90 6.80
C VAL A 98 -10.85 -12.79 6.23
N VAL A 99 -10.64 -12.73 4.93
CA VAL A 99 -9.46 -13.33 4.29
C VAL A 99 -8.41 -12.24 4.12
N HIS A 100 -7.26 -12.42 4.79
CA HIS A 100 -6.13 -11.49 4.69
C HIS A 100 -5.25 -11.90 3.52
N ILE A 101 -5.10 -11.04 2.53
CA ILE A 101 -4.28 -11.30 1.35
C ILE A 101 -3.15 -10.27 1.33
N PRO A 102 -1.91 -10.67 1.67
CA PRO A 102 -0.76 -9.78 1.59
C PRO A 102 -0.50 -9.40 0.13
N MET A 103 -0.23 -8.13 -0.13
CA MET A 103 -0.07 -7.63 -1.49
C MET A 103 1.34 -7.11 -1.79
N THR A 104 1.93 -6.43 -0.85
CA THR A 104 3.27 -5.86 -0.92
C THR A 104 3.73 -5.44 0.48
N GLY A 105 4.96 -5.00 0.60
CA GLY A 105 5.50 -4.41 1.81
C GLY A 105 6.39 -3.23 1.54
N GLY A 106 6.96 -2.65 2.59
CA GLY A 106 7.91 -1.56 2.47
C GLY A 106 8.33 -0.98 3.82
N ALA A 107 9.23 -0.01 3.78
CA ALA A 107 9.68 0.72 4.96
C ALA A 107 8.68 1.82 5.35
N ILE A 108 8.52 2.01 6.65
CA ILE A 108 7.93 3.20 7.26
C ILE A 108 9.06 4.09 7.70
N VAL A 109 9.23 5.22 7.05
CA VAL A 109 10.40 6.08 7.16
C VAL A 109 10.11 7.28 8.03
N PRO A 110 10.91 7.55 9.08
CA PRO A 110 10.92 8.86 9.75
C PRO A 110 11.45 9.91 8.77
N ALA A 111 10.56 10.44 7.94
CA ALA A 111 10.92 11.44 6.94
C ALA A 111 10.94 12.84 7.54
N TYR A 112 11.81 13.70 7.01
CA TYR A 112 11.93 15.06 7.50
C TYR A 112 12.19 16.07 6.38
N ASN A 113 12.04 17.35 6.70
CA ASN A 113 12.40 18.49 5.88
C ASN A 113 13.29 19.43 6.68
N ASN A 114 14.60 19.26 6.56
CA ASN A 114 15.61 20.14 7.18
C ASN A 114 16.82 20.27 6.24
N PRO A 115 16.81 21.18 5.27
CA PRO A 115 17.87 21.35 4.28
C PRO A 115 19.25 21.47 4.91
N GLY A 116 20.24 20.74 4.36
CA GLY A 116 21.61 20.72 4.87
C GLY A 116 21.86 19.76 6.06
N CYS A 117 20.81 19.08 6.55
CA CYS A 117 20.93 18.08 7.62
C CYS A 117 21.01 16.67 7.03
N ASP A 118 22.01 15.87 7.44
CA ASP A 118 22.11 14.41 7.18
C ASP A 118 22.10 13.68 8.53
N ALA A 119 20.91 13.56 9.11
CA ALA A 119 20.72 13.06 10.46
C ALA A 119 21.02 11.56 10.58
N LYS A 120 21.71 11.21 11.68
CA LYS A 120 21.81 9.83 12.18
C LYS A 120 21.05 9.73 13.49
N ILE A 121 20.06 8.86 13.56
CA ILE A 121 19.12 8.77 14.68
C ILE A 121 19.16 7.36 15.26
N THR A 122 19.39 7.23 16.57
CA THR A 122 19.25 5.94 17.26
C THR A 122 17.78 5.60 17.48
N GLN A 123 17.48 4.34 17.79
CA GLN A 123 16.13 3.90 18.10
C GLN A 123 15.52 4.67 19.27
N THR A 124 16.27 4.84 20.35
CA THR A 124 15.82 5.62 21.53
C THR A 124 15.60 7.08 21.19
N GLN A 125 16.54 7.71 20.47
CA GLN A 125 16.39 9.10 20.07
C GLN A 125 15.15 9.33 19.19
N LEU A 126 14.80 8.39 18.28
CA LEU A 126 13.59 8.49 17.50
C LEU A 126 12.34 8.49 18.41
N ALA A 127 12.28 7.60 19.38
CA ALA A 127 11.19 7.60 20.37
C ALA A 127 11.15 8.91 21.19
N ASP A 128 12.30 9.43 21.60
CA ASP A 128 12.41 10.65 22.39
C ASP A 128 11.96 11.91 21.60
N VAL A 129 12.17 11.95 20.28
CA VAL A 129 11.60 13.00 19.42
C VAL A 129 10.07 12.98 19.48
N PHE A 130 9.44 11.80 19.32
CA PHE A 130 7.97 11.69 19.35
C PHE A 130 7.38 11.76 20.76
N LEU A 131 8.20 11.59 21.81
CA LEU A 131 7.84 11.89 23.21
C LEU A 131 7.98 13.39 23.53
N GLY A 132 8.58 14.19 22.63
CA GLY A 132 8.84 15.61 22.88
C GLY A 132 10.04 15.91 23.79
N LYS A 133 10.92 14.92 24.03
CA LYS A 133 12.13 15.08 24.84
C LYS A 133 13.30 15.67 24.03
N ILE A 134 13.43 15.27 22.76
CA ILE A 134 14.38 15.85 21.81
C ILE A 134 13.60 16.82 20.93
N THR A 135 13.91 18.11 21.08
CA THR A 135 13.18 19.20 20.43
C THR A 135 14.06 20.05 19.50
N ASN A 136 15.34 19.72 19.36
CA ASN A 136 16.29 20.49 18.57
C ASN A 136 17.13 19.61 17.65
N TRP A 137 17.28 20.05 16.40
CA TRP A 137 18.04 19.35 15.36
C TRP A 137 19.55 19.28 15.64
N SER A 138 20.09 20.18 16.46
CA SER A 138 21.52 20.14 16.87
C SER A 138 21.90 18.84 17.59
N THR A 139 20.93 18.16 18.22
CA THR A 139 21.12 16.81 18.81
C THR A 139 21.61 15.78 17.79
N PHE A 140 21.32 15.98 16.51
CA PHE A 140 21.71 15.08 15.43
C PHE A 140 22.87 15.58 14.59
N GLY A 141 23.60 16.62 15.08
CA GLY A 141 24.71 17.22 14.38
C GLY A 141 24.31 18.18 13.25
N CYS A 142 23.04 18.54 13.19
CA CYS A 142 22.53 19.52 12.23
C CYS A 142 22.58 20.95 12.79
N ALA A 143 22.27 21.96 11.97
CA ALA A 143 22.15 23.32 12.42
C ALA A 143 21.09 23.45 13.53
N ASP A 144 21.31 24.42 14.43
CA ASP A 144 20.35 24.72 15.50
C ASP A 144 18.98 25.06 14.93
N GLY A 145 17.93 24.46 15.49
CA GLY A 145 16.57 24.67 15.03
C GLY A 145 15.58 23.71 15.69
N SER A 146 14.37 24.21 15.91
CA SER A 146 13.32 23.42 16.55
C SER A 146 12.82 22.28 15.68
N ILE A 147 12.59 21.11 16.28
CA ILE A 147 11.93 19.97 15.67
C ILE A 147 10.41 20.13 15.78
N LYS A 148 9.73 20.04 14.63
CA LYS A 148 8.27 20.09 14.52
C LYS A 148 7.75 18.70 14.17
N VAL A 149 7.10 18.02 15.10
CA VAL A 149 6.60 16.66 14.87
C VAL A 149 5.29 16.69 14.09
N VAL A 150 5.18 15.81 13.08
CA VAL A 150 3.96 15.58 12.30
C VAL A 150 3.57 14.12 12.42
N HIS A 151 2.32 13.85 12.80
CA HIS A 151 1.79 12.50 12.94
C HIS A 151 0.48 12.32 12.19
N ARG A 152 -0.04 11.10 12.12
CA ARG A 152 -1.33 10.80 11.50
C ARG A 152 -2.48 11.22 12.41
N SER A 153 -3.51 11.84 11.82
CA SER A 153 -4.76 12.20 12.50
C SER A 153 -5.90 11.21 12.28
N ASP A 154 -5.70 10.24 11.37
CA ASP A 154 -6.68 9.19 11.03
C ASP A 154 -6.28 7.83 11.60
N GLY A 155 -7.19 6.86 11.58
CA GLY A 155 -6.89 5.47 11.95
C GLY A 155 -5.97 4.82 10.91
N SER A 156 -4.69 4.73 11.21
CA SER A 156 -3.60 4.43 10.28
C SER A 156 -2.91 3.09 10.59
N GLY A 157 -2.76 2.23 9.56
CA GLY A 157 -1.89 1.06 9.66
C GLY A 157 -0.41 1.44 9.73
N THR A 158 -0.01 2.51 9.01
CA THR A 158 1.35 3.07 9.10
C THR A 158 1.67 3.53 10.52
N THR A 159 0.71 4.21 11.20
CA THR A 159 0.84 4.55 12.63
C THR A 159 1.00 3.30 13.48
N LYS A 160 0.22 2.23 13.22
CA LYS A 160 0.32 0.98 13.98
C LYS A 160 1.71 0.35 13.83
N GLY A 161 2.26 0.27 12.62
CA GLY A 161 3.61 -0.23 12.37
C GLY A 161 4.66 0.64 13.06
N PHE A 162 4.61 1.96 12.87
CA PHE A 162 5.53 2.90 13.48
C PHE A 162 5.52 2.84 15.01
N THR A 163 4.34 2.91 15.65
CA THR A 163 4.22 2.86 17.11
C THR A 163 4.56 1.49 17.70
N ASN A 164 4.40 0.41 16.91
CA ASN A 164 4.88 -0.92 17.29
C ASN A 164 6.40 -0.93 17.42
N SER A 165 7.10 -0.35 16.47
CA SER A 165 8.56 -0.21 16.51
C SER A 165 9.01 0.73 17.62
N LEU A 166 8.37 1.90 17.80
CA LEU A 166 8.69 2.78 18.93
C LEU A 166 8.52 2.09 20.30
N SER A 167 7.52 1.21 20.42
CA SER A 167 7.32 0.42 21.65
C SER A 167 8.42 -0.62 21.88
N ALA A 168 9.04 -1.13 20.81
CA ALA A 168 10.21 -1.99 20.90
C ALA A 168 11.51 -1.20 21.17
N PHE A 169 11.59 0.05 20.72
CA PHE A 169 12.76 0.92 20.86
C PHE A 169 12.84 1.59 22.24
N SER A 170 11.69 1.82 22.89
CA SER A 170 11.61 2.59 24.14
C SER A 170 10.60 1.99 25.11
N PRO A 171 11.05 1.50 26.28
CA PRO A 171 10.14 1.08 27.34
C PRO A 171 9.19 2.21 27.80
N GLU A 172 9.65 3.44 27.78
CA GLU A 172 8.85 4.60 28.16
C GLU A 172 7.73 4.87 27.15
N TRP A 173 8.05 4.83 25.82
CA TRP A 173 7.02 4.91 24.79
C TRP A 173 5.98 3.79 24.98
N LYS A 174 6.44 2.56 25.21
CA LYS A 174 5.55 1.41 25.41
C LYS A 174 4.63 1.60 26.59
N ALA A 175 5.11 2.17 27.70
CA ALA A 175 4.33 2.37 28.91
C ALA A 175 3.34 3.54 28.80
N ASN A 176 3.74 4.67 28.17
CA ASN A 176 2.99 5.91 28.19
C ASN A 176 2.09 6.09 26.97
N VAL A 177 2.47 5.55 25.80
CA VAL A 177 1.74 5.74 24.53
C VAL A 177 1.29 4.41 23.94
N GLY A 178 2.19 3.42 23.85
CA GLY A 178 1.90 2.08 23.34
C GLY A 178 1.79 2.02 21.82
N THR A 179 1.02 1.04 21.35
CA THR A 179 0.87 0.66 19.93
C THR A 179 -0.59 0.72 19.49
N GLY A 180 -0.89 1.39 18.36
CA GLY A 180 -2.25 1.46 17.84
C GLY A 180 -2.35 2.05 16.45
N LYS A 181 -3.51 1.86 15.79
CA LYS A 181 -3.86 2.61 14.56
C LYS A 181 -4.13 4.10 14.83
N ALA A 182 -4.40 4.44 16.08
CA ALA A 182 -4.49 5.77 16.66
C ALA A 182 -3.97 5.68 18.09
N VAL A 183 -3.19 6.65 18.52
CA VAL A 183 -2.63 6.78 19.86
C VAL A 183 -2.78 8.22 20.35
N ASN A 184 -2.62 8.45 21.65
CA ASN A 184 -2.54 9.79 22.22
C ASN A 184 -1.12 10.32 22.02
N TRP A 185 -0.90 11.13 20.99
CA TRP A 185 0.39 11.69 20.68
C TRP A 185 0.82 12.72 21.72
N PRO A 186 2.01 12.59 22.33
CA PRO A 186 2.50 13.55 23.31
C PRO A 186 2.75 14.94 22.72
N VAL A 187 3.19 15.00 21.47
CA VAL A 187 3.55 16.25 20.75
C VAL A 187 3.20 16.15 19.27
N GLY A 188 3.16 17.28 18.61
CA GLY A 188 3.04 17.38 17.17
C GLY A 188 1.68 17.80 16.66
N VAL A 189 1.57 17.84 15.34
CA VAL A 189 0.32 18.17 14.62
C VAL A 189 -0.13 16.99 13.76
N GLY A 190 -1.44 16.79 13.67
CA GLY A 190 -2.03 15.70 12.93
C GLY A 190 -2.28 16.05 11.46
N ALA A 191 -1.98 15.10 10.56
CA ALA A 191 -2.30 15.17 9.13
C ALA A 191 -2.93 13.88 8.63
N LYS A 192 -3.88 13.97 7.70
CA LYS A 192 -4.66 12.82 7.21
C LYS A 192 -3.92 12.08 6.09
N GLY A 193 -3.74 10.78 6.25
CA GLY A 193 -3.08 9.91 5.27
C GLY A 193 -1.56 10.11 5.18
N ASN A 194 -0.85 9.22 4.48
CA ASN A 194 0.58 9.41 4.20
C ASN A 194 0.81 10.67 3.37
N SER A 195 -0.06 10.95 2.40
CA SER A 195 0.01 12.16 1.56
C SER A 195 -0.13 13.45 2.36
N GLY A 196 -1.03 13.50 3.33
CA GLY A 196 -1.20 14.67 4.21
C GLY A 196 0.02 14.91 5.09
N VAL A 197 0.61 13.85 5.67
CA VAL A 197 1.87 13.96 6.43
C VAL A 197 2.99 14.46 5.51
N ALA A 198 3.16 13.87 4.33
CA ALA A 198 4.19 14.27 3.37
C ALA A 198 4.03 15.75 2.93
N ALA A 199 2.80 16.19 2.67
CA ALA A 199 2.52 17.59 2.33
C ALA A 199 2.89 18.55 3.48
N GLN A 200 2.52 18.20 4.71
CA GLN A 200 2.85 18.99 5.90
C GLN A 200 4.36 19.09 6.12
N LEU A 201 5.11 17.98 5.92
CA LEU A 201 6.56 17.98 6.00
C LEU A 201 7.19 18.90 4.94
N LYS A 202 6.76 18.76 3.67
CA LYS A 202 7.29 19.61 2.58
C LYS A 202 7.11 21.10 2.82
N ASN A 203 5.99 21.47 3.43
CA ASN A 203 5.63 22.87 3.69
C ASN A 203 6.17 23.42 5.02
N SER A 204 6.91 22.64 5.82
CA SER A 204 7.38 23.03 7.14
C SER A 204 8.84 22.65 7.36
N THR A 205 9.76 23.59 7.14
CA THR A 205 11.18 23.40 7.48
C THR A 205 11.35 23.10 8.97
N GLY A 206 12.25 22.17 9.29
CA GLY A 206 12.51 21.66 10.64
C GLY A 206 11.50 20.59 11.08
N SER A 207 10.60 20.12 10.20
CA SER A 207 9.63 19.11 10.56
C SER A 207 10.15 17.69 10.36
N ILE A 208 9.65 16.77 11.18
CA ILE A 208 9.84 15.31 11.10
C ILE A 208 8.48 14.61 11.29
N GLY A 209 8.25 13.54 10.54
CA GLY A 209 7.07 12.71 10.66
C GLY A 209 7.40 11.30 10.16
N TYR A 210 6.40 10.49 9.88
CA TYR A 210 6.61 9.15 9.33
C TYR A 210 5.66 8.89 8.15
N VAL A 211 6.21 8.35 7.09
CA VAL A 211 5.51 8.04 5.83
C VAL A 211 6.04 6.75 5.22
N ASN A 212 5.34 6.23 4.22
CA ASN A 212 5.89 5.18 3.37
C ASN A 212 7.10 5.69 2.57
N TYR A 213 8.03 4.80 2.24
CA TYR A 213 9.29 5.10 1.57
C TYR A 213 9.14 5.78 0.20
N ASP A 214 8.04 5.57 -0.52
CA ASP A 214 7.78 6.23 -1.80
C ASP A 214 7.85 7.77 -1.72
N TYR A 215 7.43 8.36 -0.59
CA TYR A 215 7.50 9.80 -0.35
C TYR A 215 8.92 10.33 -0.14
N VAL A 216 9.86 9.44 0.19
CA VAL A 216 11.30 9.74 0.21
C VAL A 216 11.89 9.53 -1.17
N LYS A 217 11.72 8.33 -1.73
CA LYS A 217 12.30 7.91 -3.03
C LYS A 217 11.85 8.80 -4.18
N ASN A 218 10.54 9.01 -4.29
CA ASN A 218 9.91 9.72 -5.41
C ASN A 218 9.36 11.09 -5.01
N GLY A 219 9.19 11.31 -3.71
CA GLY A 219 8.56 12.51 -3.16
C GLY A 219 9.54 13.61 -2.74
N GLY A 220 10.84 13.35 -2.68
CA GLY A 220 11.88 14.33 -2.36
C GLY A 220 11.97 14.72 -0.88
N LEU A 221 11.37 13.96 0.05
CA LEU A 221 11.60 14.12 1.47
C LEU A 221 12.94 13.53 1.88
N GLN A 222 13.57 14.10 2.91
CA GLN A 222 14.79 13.56 3.50
C GLN A 222 14.48 12.41 4.46
N GLN A 223 15.47 11.52 4.65
CA GLN A 223 15.40 10.45 5.64
C GLN A 223 16.69 10.39 6.45
N PRO A 224 16.64 10.05 7.75
CA PRO A 224 17.83 9.80 8.53
C PRO A 224 18.42 8.43 8.21
N ALA A 225 19.70 8.25 8.51
CA ALA A 225 20.20 6.91 8.78
C ALA A 225 19.69 6.49 10.17
N LEU A 226 18.82 5.50 10.22
CA LEU A 226 18.20 5.01 11.46
C LEU A 226 18.97 3.78 11.99
N GLN A 227 19.30 3.78 13.27
CA GLN A 227 19.96 2.64 13.89
C GLN A 227 19.02 1.44 13.91
N ASN A 228 19.50 0.28 13.44
CA ASN A 228 18.77 -0.98 13.54
C ASN A 228 19.14 -1.75 14.83
N LYS A 229 18.50 -2.90 15.05
CA LYS A 229 18.71 -3.71 16.24
C LYS A 229 20.15 -4.28 16.35
N ALA A 230 20.83 -4.47 15.23
CA ALA A 230 22.23 -4.88 15.17
C ALA A 230 23.21 -3.74 15.49
N GLY A 231 22.73 -2.50 15.68
CA GLY A 231 23.55 -1.31 15.97
C GLY A 231 23.99 -0.54 14.74
N ASN A 232 23.71 -1.00 13.53
CA ASN A 232 24.09 -0.36 12.29
C ASN A 232 23.13 0.80 11.95
N PHE A 233 23.67 1.89 11.40
CA PHE A 233 22.85 2.98 10.85
C PHE A 233 22.53 2.69 9.39
N VAL A 234 21.25 2.49 9.07
CA VAL A 234 20.75 2.12 7.75
C VAL A 234 19.74 3.15 7.24
N LYS A 235 19.82 3.47 5.94
CA LYS A 235 18.78 4.24 5.25
C LYS A 235 17.76 3.29 4.64
N ALA A 236 16.51 3.73 4.54
CA ALA A 236 15.48 2.95 3.86
C ALA A 236 15.80 2.84 2.36
N SER A 237 15.67 1.64 1.85
CA SER A 237 15.75 1.27 0.44
C SER A 237 14.89 0.02 0.22
N ALA A 238 14.66 -0.38 -1.02
CA ALA A 238 14.00 -1.64 -1.31
C ALA A 238 14.76 -2.83 -0.71
N GLU A 239 16.09 -2.80 -0.78
CA GLU A 239 16.96 -3.84 -0.23
C GLU A 239 16.88 -3.95 1.29
N THR A 240 17.08 -2.82 2.02
CA THR A 240 17.03 -2.81 3.48
C THR A 240 15.63 -3.08 4.02
N ALA A 241 14.58 -2.64 3.31
CA ALA A 241 13.20 -2.97 3.62
C ALA A 241 12.91 -4.46 3.39
N SER A 242 13.39 -5.04 2.28
CA SER A 242 13.26 -6.47 1.99
C SER A 242 13.91 -7.33 3.07
N ALA A 243 15.11 -6.94 3.52
CA ALA A 243 15.79 -7.62 4.61
C ALA A 243 14.96 -7.63 5.90
N GLY A 244 14.33 -6.49 6.26
CA GLY A 244 13.46 -6.41 7.44
C GLY A 244 12.13 -7.17 7.28
N LEU A 245 11.52 -7.10 6.09
CA LEU A 245 10.28 -7.83 5.80
C LEU A 245 10.47 -9.34 5.83
N GLY A 246 11.65 -9.83 5.42
CA GLY A 246 12.00 -11.25 5.42
C GLY A 246 12.01 -11.89 6.82
N GLU A 247 12.07 -11.09 7.88
CA GLU A 247 12.03 -11.58 9.27
C GLU A 247 10.60 -11.65 9.84
N ILE A 248 9.60 -11.15 9.11
CA ILE A 248 8.21 -11.21 9.57
C ILE A 248 7.70 -12.65 9.50
N VAL A 249 7.40 -13.23 10.65
CA VAL A 249 6.73 -14.53 10.73
C VAL A 249 5.22 -14.32 10.59
N LEU A 250 4.61 -15.03 9.65
CA LEU A 250 3.16 -14.99 9.40
C LEU A 250 2.49 -16.21 10.02
N ASP A 251 1.31 -15.98 10.59
CA ASP A 251 0.42 -17.04 11.06
C ASP A 251 -0.36 -17.70 9.88
N ASP A 252 -1.20 -18.69 10.21
CA ASP A 252 -1.98 -19.44 9.21
C ASP A 252 -3.00 -18.55 8.45
N GLN A 253 -3.33 -17.37 8.99
CA GLN A 253 -4.16 -16.37 8.31
C GLN A 253 -3.32 -15.30 7.57
N MET A 254 -2.04 -15.58 7.34
CA MET A 254 -1.06 -14.70 6.70
C MET A 254 -0.91 -13.34 7.39
N ARG A 255 -1.08 -13.29 8.72
CA ARG A 255 -0.93 -12.08 9.54
C ARG A 255 0.39 -12.12 10.29
N GLY A 256 1.08 -11.02 10.35
CA GLY A 256 2.33 -10.90 11.11
C GLY A 256 2.86 -9.48 11.13
N ALA A 257 3.81 -9.23 12.00
CA ALA A 257 4.57 -8.00 12.09
C ALA A 257 5.84 -8.27 12.90
N ASP A 258 6.93 -7.64 12.51
CA ASP A 258 8.12 -7.54 13.35
C ASP A 258 8.29 -6.08 13.79
N ALA A 259 8.44 -5.88 15.08
CA ALA A 259 8.59 -4.54 15.66
C ALA A 259 10.02 -3.99 15.56
N ASN A 260 11.01 -4.86 15.38
CA ASN A 260 12.42 -4.49 15.33
C ASN A 260 13.26 -5.65 14.76
N PRO A 261 13.26 -5.84 13.44
CA PRO A 261 14.03 -6.87 12.75
C PRO A 261 15.51 -6.87 13.18
N ALA A 262 16.08 -8.07 13.31
CA ALA A 262 17.42 -8.26 13.92
C ALA A 262 18.58 -8.23 12.91
N GLY A 263 18.29 -8.37 11.62
CA GLY A 263 19.29 -8.46 10.55
C GLY A 263 20.21 -7.25 10.48
N ALA A 264 21.47 -7.47 10.23
CA ALA A 264 22.50 -6.42 10.19
C ALA A 264 22.21 -5.34 9.15
N ASN A 265 21.55 -5.69 8.04
CA ASN A 265 21.15 -4.78 6.97
C ASN A 265 19.64 -4.48 6.99
N ALA A 266 18.87 -5.00 7.95
CA ALA A 266 17.44 -4.80 8.01
C ALA A 266 17.09 -3.35 8.37
N TYR A 267 16.16 -2.75 7.62
CA TYR A 267 15.54 -1.50 8.03
C TYR A 267 14.61 -1.76 9.22
N PRO A 268 14.70 -1.01 10.32
CA PRO A 268 14.08 -1.42 11.58
C PRO A 268 12.55 -1.21 11.64
N ILE A 269 11.96 -0.47 10.70
CA ILE A 269 10.52 -0.18 10.68
C ILE A 269 9.95 -0.57 9.33
N VAL A 270 9.38 -1.77 9.26
CA VAL A 270 8.79 -2.31 8.03
C VAL A 270 7.35 -2.76 8.25
N SER A 271 6.57 -2.81 7.20
CA SER A 271 5.19 -3.30 7.24
C SER A 271 4.83 -4.00 5.94
N LEU A 272 4.08 -5.09 6.06
CA LEU A 272 3.24 -5.59 4.97
C LEU A 272 1.94 -4.77 4.89
N THR A 273 1.25 -4.89 3.77
CA THR A 273 -0.12 -4.40 3.59
C THR A 273 -0.99 -5.50 3.01
N TRP A 274 -2.23 -5.56 3.45
CA TRP A 274 -3.19 -6.60 3.10
C TRP A 274 -4.42 -6.01 2.42
N ILE A 275 -4.92 -6.71 1.43
CA ILE A 275 -6.33 -6.65 1.06
C ILE A 275 -7.12 -7.50 2.06
N LEU A 276 -8.27 -6.98 2.47
CA LEU A 276 -9.27 -7.67 3.30
C LEU A 276 -10.40 -8.08 2.37
N ALA A 277 -10.46 -9.36 2.02
CA ALA A 277 -11.46 -9.91 1.12
C ALA A 277 -12.56 -10.63 1.89
N TYR A 278 -13.79 -10.59 1.37
CA TYR A 278 -14.90 -11.35 1.93
C TYR A 278 -14.69 -12.85 1.61
N PRO A 279 -14.87 -13.76 2.59
CA PRO A 279 -14.86 -15.19 2.31
C PRO A 279 -15.90 -15.58 1.26
N GLU A 280 -17.06 -14.91 1.27
CA GLU A 280 -18.16 -15.11 0.33
C GLU A 280 -18.78 -13.77 -0.07
N SER A 281 -18.88 -13.50 -1.38
CA SER A 281 -19.48 -12.30 -1.95
C SER A 281 -19.87 -12.52 -3.41
N PRO A 282 -20.99 -11.93 -3.89
CA PRO A 282 -21.36 -11.97 -5.31
C PRO A 282 -20.29 -11.38 -6.25
N ASN A 283 -19.42 -10.49 -5.75
CA ASN A 283 -18.37 -9.86 -6.54
C ASN A 283 -17.02 -10.59 -6.46
N ASN A 284 -16.94 -11.75 -5.77
CA ASN A 284 -15.64 -12.38 -5.53
C ASN A 284 -14.94 -12.86 -6.81
N GLU A 285 -15.63 -13.23 -7.87
CA GLU A 285 -14.97 -13.56 -9.14
C GLU A 285 -14.25 -12.34 -9.75
N ASN A 286 -14.86 -11.16 -9.67
CA ASN A 286 -14.23 -9.92 -10.10
C ASN A 286 -13.06 -9.50 -9.19
N VAL A 287 -13.22 -9.69 -7.86
CA VAL A 287 -12.17 -9.47 -6.86
C VAL A 287 -11.00 -10.43 -7.11
N LYS A 288 -11.24 -11.73 -7.31
CA LYS A 288 -10.20 -12.72 -7.66
C LYS A 288 -9.41 -12.29 -8.90
N THR A 289 -10.11 -11.92 -9.97
CA THR A 289 -9.49 -11.48 -11.22
C THR A 289 -8.55 -10.29 -10.97
N THR A 290 -8.99 -9.32 -10.20
CA THR A 290 -8.20 -8.14 -9.84
C THR A 290 -7.00 -8.51 -8.96
N LEU A 291 -7.19 -9.34 -7.93
CA LEU A 291 -6.12 -9.72 -7.02
C LEU A 291 -5.06 -10.62 -7.68
N ARG A 292 -5.47 -11.51 -8.59
CA ARG A 292 -4.52 -12.29 -9.40
C ARG A 292 -3.65 -11.40 -10.27
N TYR A 293 -4.24 -10.33 -10.86
CA TYR A 293 -3.46 -9.34 -11.61
C TYR A 293 -2.42 -8.65 -10.70
N MET A 294 -2.84 -8.13 -9.54
CA MET A 294 -1.95 -7.45 -8.58
C MET A 294 -0.83 -8.37 -8.07
N LEU A 295 -1.09 -9.67 -7.96
CA LEU A 295 -0.13 -10.70 -7.55
C LEU A 295 0.66 -11.28 -8.73
N SER A 296 0.42 -10.85 -9.97
CA SER A 296 1.20 -11.30 -11.12
C SER A 296 2.65 -10.81 -11.04
N GLU A 297 3.57 -11.53 -11.66
CA GLU A 297 4.98 -11.11 -11.76
C GLU A 297 5.11 -9.73 -12.39
N LYS A 298 4.33 -9.45 -13.43
CA LYS A 298 4.30 -8.16 -14.13
C LYS A 298 3.94 -7.01 -13.18
N ALA A 299 2.89 -7.17 -12.40
CA ALA A 299 2.46 -6.14 -11.43
C ALA A 299 3.49 -5.98 -10.31
N GLN A 300 3.96 -7.09 -9.72
CA GLN A 300 4.93 -7.09 -8.64
C GLN A 300 6.29 -6.49 -9.04
N ALA A 301 6.72 -6.63 -10.29
CA ALA A 301 7.96 -6.04 -10.80
C ALA A 301 8.00 -4.50 -10.72
N LYS A 302 6.85 -3.83 -10.61
CA LYS A 302 6.79 -2.37 -10.42
C LYS A 302 7.11 -1.90 -8.99
N SER A 303 7.14 -2.82 -8.02
CA SER A 303 7.26 -2.48 -6.60
C SER A 303 8.47 -1.61 -6.30
N ASP A 304 9.67 -2.02 -6.72
CA ASP A 304 10.89 -1.27 -6.39
C ASP A 304 10.87 0.16 -6.96
N SER A 305 10.50 0.35 -8.21
CA SER A 305 10.46 1.69 -8.83
C SER A 305 9.55 2.67 -8.08
N LEU A 306 8.50 2.14 -7.45
CA LEU A 306 7.51 2.89 -6.67
C LEU A 306 7.83 2.95 -5.16
N GLY A 307 8.98 2.41 -4.72
CA GLY A 307 9.39 2.45 -3.31
C GLY A 307 8.74 1.39 -2.41
N TYR A 308 8.33 0.27 -3.00
CA TYR A 308 7.79 -0.90 -2.31
C TYR A 308 8.70 -2.13 -2.50
N VAL A 309 8.38 -3.18 -1.77
CA VAL A 309 9.05 -4.48 -1.88
C VAL A 309 8.04 -5.49 -2.41
N PRO A 310 8.36 -6.19 -3.51
CA PRO A 310 7.48 -7.25 -4.01
C PRO A 310 7.38 -8.37 -2.97
N LEU A 311 6.28 -9.12 -3.00
CA LEU A 311 6.16 -10.31 -2.16
C LEU A 311 7.21 -11.35 -2.59
N PRO A 312 7.92 -11.98 -1.64
CA PRO A 312 8.71 -13.17 -1.92
C PRO A 312 7.85 -14.25 -2.59
N GLU A 313 8.42 -15.00 -3.52
CA GLU A 313 7.68 -15.98 -4.34
C GLU A 313 6.82 -16.93 -3.49
N GLY A 314 7.38 -17.50 -2.43
CA GLY A 314 6.64 -18.42 -1.56
C GLY A 314 5.44 -17.77 -0.87
N LEU A 315 5.53 -16.48 -0.51
CA LEU A 315 4.41 -15.73 0.07
C LEU A 315 3.39 -15.35 -1.02
N ARG A 316 3.85 -14.97 -2.20
CA ARG A 316 3.02 -14.66 -3.36
C ARG A 316 2.14 -15.85 -3.76
N GLN A 317 2.71 -17.06 -3.79
CA GLN A 317 1.95 -18.29 -4.07
C GLN A 317 0.90 -18.59 -2.99
N LYS A 318 1.23 -18.40 -1.69
CA LYS A 318 0.26 -18.51 -0.60
C LYS A 318 -0.86 -17.49 -0.73
N ALA A 319 -0.55 -16.26 -1.14
CA ALA A 319 -1.54 -15.21 -1.38
C ALA A 319 -2.48 -15.57 -2.55
N LEU A 320 -1.94 -16.11 -3.65
CA LEU A 320 -2.74 -16.61 -4.78
C LEU A 320 -3.66 -17.77 -4.36
N PHE A 321 -3.14 -18.71 -3.56
CA PHE A 321 -3.98 -19.79 -3.02
C PHE A 321 -5.13 -19.23 -2.17
N ALA A 322 -4.87 -18.23 -1.31
CA ALA A 322 -5.94 -17.61 -0.52
C ALA A 322 -6.98 -16.87 -1.41
N VAL A 323 -6.55 -16.24 -2.50
CA VAL A 323 -7.48 -15.67 -3.50
C VAL A 323 -8.39 -16.73 -4.06
N ASP A 324 -7.88 -17.94 -4.35
CA ASP A 324 -8.66 -19.02 -4.93
C ASP A 324 -9.71 -19.59 -3.95
N THR A 325 -9.55 -19.40 -2.63
CA THR A 325 -10.53 -19.84 -1.62
C THR A 325 -11.77 -18.96 -1.51
N LEU A 326 -11.78 -17.76 -2.08
CA LEU A 326 -12.93 -16.85 -2.05
C LEU A 326 -14.12 -17.46 -2.81
N LYS A 327 -15.34 -17.32 -2.30
CA LYS A 327 -16.56 -17.89 -2.90
C LYS A 327 -17.52 -16.79 -3.32
#